data_662cda72e07a6778f091f45ca51e40d1
#
_entry.id   662cda72e07a6778f091f45ca51e40d1
#
_cell.length_a   1.000
_cell.length_b   1.000
_cell.length_c   1.000
_cell.angle_alpha   90.00
_cell.angle_beta   90.00
_cell.angle_gamma   90.00
#
_symmetry.space_group_name_H-M   'P 1'
#
loop_
_entity.id
_entity.type
_entity.pdbx_description
1 polymer ?
#
loop_
_entity_poly.entity_id
_entity_poly.type
_entity_poly.pdbx_seq_one_letter_code
_entity_poly.pdbx_strand_id
1 'polypeptide(L)'
;MIPVIDLNSSSVLEQIENAYTTVGFAVFINALNISEQSDMTLWQEEMKAFFDLDLETKMKYPYEGDTNLGYSVVGDENVDPTAPKDMKESFNYNDTRMSDKLWPV
;
A
#
# COMPACT_ATOMS: atom_id res chain seq x y z
N MET A 1 -4.17 -13.66 -19.86
CA MET A 1 -4.23 -12.18 -19.84
C MET A 1 -5.08 -11.73 -18.66
N ILE A 2 -4.64 -10.74 -17.92
CA ILE A 2 -5.43 -10.18 -16.80
C ILE A 2 -6.56 -9.32 -17.39
N PRO A 3 -7.84 -9.60 -17.04
CA PRO A 3 -8.95 -8.81 -17.52
C PRO A 3 -8.90 -7.35 -17.07
N VAL A 4 -9.30 -6.44 -17.96
CA VAL A 4 -9.49 -5.01 -17.64
C VAL A 4 -10.99 -4.74 -17.55
N ILE A 5 -11.45 -4.24 -16.41
CA ILE A 5 -12.88 -4.02 -16.12
C ILE A 5 -13.13 -2.53 -15.96
N ASP A 6 -14.03 -1.99 -16.76
CA ASP A 6 -14.52 -0.61 -16.61
C ASP A 6 -15.65 -0.56 -15.58
N LEU A 7 -15.45 0.14 -14.48
CA LEU A 7 -16.46 0.26 -13.41
C LEU A 7 -17.72 1.03 -13.84
N ASN A 8 -17.69 1.71 -14.97
CA ASN A 8 -18.88 2.33 -15.58
C ASN A 8 -19.67 1.39 -16.48
N SER A 9 -19.20 0.15 -16.69
CA SER A 9 -19.89 -0.83 -17.52
C SER A 9 -21.20 -1.29 -16.89
N SER A 10 -22.25 -1.47 -17.67
CA SER A 10 -23.52 -2.04 -17.22
C SER A 10 -23.41 -3.53 -16.83
N SER A 11 -22.39 -4.23 -17.29
CA SER A 11 -22.10 -5.64 -16.98
C SER A 11 -20.94 -5.83 -15.99
N VAL A 12 -20.63 -4.81 -15.18
CA VAL A 12 -19.46 -4.83 -14.27
C VAL A 12 -19.46 -6.05 -13.34
N LEU A 13 -20.58 -6.42 -12.75
CA LEU A 13 -20.67 -7.54 -11.82
C LEU A 13 -20.36 -8.88 -12.49
N GLU A 14 -20.89 -9.10 -13.69
CA GLU A 14 -20.60 -10.30 -14.50
C GLU A 14 -19.11 -10.39 -14.87
N GLN A 15 -18.51 -9.25 -15.25
CA GLN A 15 -17.09 -9.19 -15.57
C GLN A 15 -16.22 -9.48 -14.34
N ILE A 16 -16.57 -8.97 -13.16
CA ILE A 16 -15.87 -9.25 -11.91
C ILE A 16 -15.96 -10.74 -11.57
N GLU A 17 -17.16 -11.31 -11.60
CA GLU A 17 -17.37 -12.73 -11.34
C GLU A 17 -16.53 -13.60 -12.28
N ASN A 18 -16.58 -13.32 -13.57
CA ASN A 18 -15.78 -14.05 -14.56
C ASN A 18 -14.28 -13.90 -14.33
N ALA A 19 -13.80 -12.69 -14.06
CA ALA A 19 -12.38 -12.46 -13.82
C ALA A 19 -11.85 -13.25 -12.62
N TYR A 20 -12.57 -13.21 -11.51
CA TYR A 20 -12.12 -13.88 -10.27
C TYR A 20 -12.31 -15.39 -10.30
N THR A 21 -13.29 -15.90 -11.03
CA THR A 21 -13.51 -17.35 -11.16
C THR A 21 -12.58 -18.01 -12.19
N THR A 22 -12.03 -17.25 -13.15
CA THR A 22 -11.17 -17.78 -14.22
C THR A 22 -9.69 -17.48 -14.02
N VAL A 23 -9.34 -16.24 -13.66
CA VAL A 23 -7.96 -15.73 -13.57
C VAL A 23 -7.53 -15.45 -12.12
N GLY A 24 -8.46 -14.98 -11.29
CA GLY A 24 -8.19 -14.56 -9.90
C GLY A 24 -7.68 -13.12 -9.74
N PHE A 25 -7.49 -12.38 -10.84
CA PHE A 25 -7.01 -11.00 -10.88
C PHE A 25 -7.83 -10.17 -11.87
N ALA A 26 -7.93 -8.87 -11.60
CA ALA A 26 -8.49 -7.90 -12.53
C ALA A 26 -7.82 -6.54 -12.38
N VAL A 27 -7.75 -5.78 -13.46
CA VAL A 27 -7.43 -4.36 -13.46
C VAL A 27 -8.72 -3.59 -13.61
N PHE A 28 -8.96 -2.63 -12.72
CA PHE A 28 -10.13 -1.76 -12.77
C PHE A 28 -9.77 -0.40 -13.35
N ILE A 29 -10.56 0.08 -14.29
CA ILE A 29 -10.47 1.44 -14.83
C ILE A 29 -11.71 2.25 -14.45
N ASN A 30 -11.58 3.57 -14.45
CA ASN A 30 -12.61 4.51 -13.99
C ASN A 30 -13.04 4.27 -12.54
N ALA A 31 -12.13 3.75 -11.70
CA ALA A 31 -12.37 3.52 -10.28
C ALA A 31 -12.32 4.80 -9.45
N LEU A 32 -11.55 5.79 -9.91
CA LEU A 32 -11.30 7.04 -9.21
C LEU A 32 -11.76 8.24 -10.05
N ASN A 33 -12.38 9.23 -9.43
CA ASN A 33 -12.62 10.51 -10.06
C ASN A 33 -11.32 11.34 -10.17
N ILE A 34 -11.38 12.50 -10.82
CA ILE A 34 -10.20 13.34 -11.07
C ILE A 34 -9.54 13.82 -9.77
N SER A 35 -10.32 14.17 -8.76
CA SER A 35 -9.79 14.58 -7.44
C SER A 35 -9.06 13.42 -6.76
N GLU A 36 -9.69 12.25 -6.71
CA GLU A 36 -9.11 11.03 -6.13
C GLU A 36 -7.83 10.60 -6.85
N GLN A 37 -7.76 10.74 -8.17
CA GLN A 37 -6.53 10.47 -8.94
C GLN A 37 -5.42 11.45 -8.55
N SER A 38 -5.75 12.73 -8.36
CA SER A 38 -4.79 13.75 -7.91
C SER A 38 -4.28 13.45 -6.50
N ASP A 39 -5.16 13.08 -5.59
CA ASP A 39 -4.81 12.71 -4.21
C ASP A 39 -3.91 11.46 -4.18
N MET A 40 -4.20 10.45 -5.01
CA MET A 40 -3.35 9.26 -5.14
C MET A 40 -1.95 9.59 -5.68
N THR A 41 -1.84 10.50 -6.64
CA THR A 41 -0.55 10.94 -7.17
C THR A 41 0.25 11.66 -6.08
N LEU A 42 -0.37 12.60 -5.38
CA LEU A 42 0.28 13.32 -4.27
C LEU A 42 0.73 12.35 -3.18
N TRP A 43 -0.11 11.40 -2.82
CA TRP A 43 0.23 10.40 -1.81
C TRP A 43 1.42 9.52 -2.22
N GLN A 44 1.51 9.12 -3.49
CA GLN A 44 2.66 8.38 -4.01
C GLN A 44 3.95 9.21 -3.96
N GLU A 45 3.89 10.50 -4.26
CA GLU A 45 5.01 11.42 -4.18
C GLU A 45 5.49 11.58 -2.72
N GLU A 46 4.57 11.75 -1.78
CA GLU A 46 4.88 11.84 -0.35
C GLU A 46 5.48 10.54 0.21
N MET A 47 4.93 9.39 -0.19
CA MET A 47 5.51 8.09 0.18
C MET A 47 6.94 7.94 -0.33
N LYS A 48 7.17 8.28 -1.60
CA LYS A 48 8.52 8.22 -2.18
C LYS A 48 9.47 9.16 -1.44
N ALA A 49 9.03 10.37 -1.14
CA ALA A 49 9.83 11.33 -0.38
C ALA A 49 10.20 10.80 1.02
N PHE A 50 9.27 10.16 1.71
CA PHE A 50 9.54 9.52 3.00
C PHE A 50 10.59 8.41 2.90
N PHE A 51 10.44 7.48 1.95
CA PHE A 51 11.39 6.37 1.80
C PHE A 51 12.76 6.80 1.29
N ASP A 52 12.86 7.95 0.62
CA ASP A 52 14.13 8.56 0.19
C ASP A 52 14.88 9.27 1.36
N LEU A 53 14.26 9.46 2.52
CA LEU A 53 14.92 10.02 3.71
C LEU A 53 16.02 9.09 4.23
N ASP A 54 16.96 9.68 4.99
CA ASP A 54 17.96 8.89 5.69
C ASP A 54 17.33 7.96 6.74
N LEU A 55 18.04 6.89 7.05
CA LEU A 55 17.55 5.86 7.98
C LEU A 55 17.26 6.42 9.37
N GLU A 56 18.11 7.34 9.88
CA GLU A 56 17.92 7.94 11.20
C GLU A 56 16.59 8.69 11.30
N THR A 57 16.24 9.42 10.24
CA THR A 57 14.98 10.15 10.15
C THR A 57 13.78 9.20 10.08
N LYS A 58 13.84 8.16 9.27
CA LYS A 58 12.77 7.14 9.16
C LYS A 58 12.57 6.40 10.49
N MET A 59 13.64 6.10 11.22
CA MET A 59 13.60 5.41 12.51
C MET A 59 13.00 6.25 13.66
N LYS A 60 12.69 7.53 13.44
CA LYS A 60 11.89 8.33 14.38
C LYS A 60 10.43 7.89 14.46
N TYR A 61 9.98 7.08 13.52
CA TYR A 61 8.62 6.54 13.41
C TYR A 61 8.67 4.99 13.46
N PRO A 62 9.19 4.39 14.53
CA PRO A 62 9.48 2.96 14.56
C PRO A 62 8.20 2.13 14.53
N TYR A 63 8.30 0.94 13.94
CA TYR A 63 7.23 -0.04 13.97
C TYR A 63 6.93 -0.50 15.40
N GLU A 64 5.65 -0.50 15.74
CA GLU A 64 5.14 -0.96 17.04
C GLU A 64 4.29 -2.23 16.82
N GLY A 65 4.76 -3.37 17.32
CA GLY A 65 4.12 -4.67 17.10
C GLY A 65 2.69 -4.75 17.65
N ASP A 66 2.40 -4.12 18.78
CA ASP A 66 1.07 -4.16 19.41
C ASP A 66 0.02 -3.41 18.58
N THR A 67 0.40 -2.35 17.89
CA THR A 67 -0.50 -1.54 17.06
C THR A 67 -0.43 -1.90 15.59
N ASN A 68 0.64 -2.56 15.16
CA ASN A 68 1.00 -2.82 13.77
C ASN A 68 1.15 -1.52 12.95
N LEU A 69 1.75 -0.49 13.55
CA LEU A 69 1.95 0.83 12.95
C LEU A 69 3.43 1.21 12.94
N GLY A 70 3.82 2.07 11.99
CA GLY A 70 5.15 2.64 11.91
C GLY A 70 6.05 2.04 10.84
N TYR A 71 7.32 2.43 10.87
CA TYR A 71 8.35 2.09 9.90
C TYR A 71 9.10 0.82 10.27
N SER A 72 9.15 -0.11 9.32
CA SER A 72 9.98 -1.32 9.39
C SER A 72 11.18 -1.19 8.46
N VAL A 73 12.38 -1.32 9.02
CA VAL A 73 13.64 -1.23 8.27
C VAL A 73 13.87 -2.44 7.37
N VAL A 74 14.65 -2.26 6.32
CA VAL A 74 15.06 -3.37 5.42
C VAL A 74 15.60 -4.55 6.22
N GLY A 75 15.03 -5.73 6.00
CA GLY A 75 15.42 -6.96 6.67
C GLY A 75 14.77 -7.22 8.03
N ASP A 76 13.82 -6.39 8.44
CA ASP A 76 13.05 -6.60 9.68
C ASP A 76 11.96 -7.68 9.49
N GLU A 77 11.34 -7.69 8.33
CA GLU A 77 10.34 -8.69 7.98
C GLU A 77 10.98 -9.94 7.36
N ASN A 78 10.53 -11.11 7.79
CA ASN A 78 10.95 -12.39 7.26
C ASN A 78 9.86 -13.45 7.46
N VAL A 79 9.32 -13.95 6.36
CA VAL A 79 8.28 -14.99 6.37
C VAL A 79 8.88 -16.35 6.77
N ASP A 80 10.11 -16.64 6.37
CA ASP A 80 10.84 -17.86 6.72
C ASP A 80 12.08 -17.52 7.56
N PRO A 81 12.08 -17.83 8.87
CA PRO A 81 13.22 -17.51 9.75
C PRO A 81 14.53 -18.22 9.36
N THR A 82 14.46 -19.25 8.51
CA THR A 82 15.63 -19.99 8.03
C THR A 82 16.19 -19.46 6.71
N ALA A 83 15.46 -18.58 6.03
CA ALA A 83 15.85 -17.95 4.77
C ALA A 83 16.55 -16.60 5.01
N PRO A 84 17.25 -16.05 4.01
CA PRO A 84 17.71 -14.67 4.05
C PRO A 84 16.56 -13.71 4.29
N LYS A 85 16.82 -12.62 5.03
CA LYS A 85 15.83 -11.59 5.32
C LYS A 85 15.34 -10.87 4.06
N ASP A 86 14.09 -10.45 4.07
CA ASP A 86 13.49 -9.72 2.96
C ASP A 86 14.17 -8.35 2.75
N MET A 87 14.52 -8.06 1.51
CA MET A 87 15.11 -6.77 1.10
C MET A 87 14.02 -5.71 0.88
N LYS A 88 13.19 -5.53 1.91
CA LYS A 88 12.00 -4.67 1.90
C LYS A 88 12.00 -3.76 3.11
N GLU A 89 11.60 -2.52 2.93
CA GLU A 89 11.18 -1.62 3.99
C GLU A 89 9.70 -1.29 3.83
N SER A 90 9.02 -0.97 4.91
CA SER A 90 7.59 -0.67 4.89
C SER A 90 7.19 0.39 5.93
N PHE A 91 6.06 1.04 5.69
CA PHE A 91 5.42 1.92 6.65
C PHE A 91 3.95 1.55 6.77
N ASN A 92 3.55 1.08 7.94
CA ASN A 92 2.17 0.73 8.24
C ASN A 92 1.45 1.90 8.91
N TYR A 93 0.27 2.23 8.43
CA TYR A 93 -0.54 3.30 8.99
C TYR A 93 -2.01 2.91 9.12
N ASN A 94 -2.74 3.62 9.97
CA ASN A 94 -4.19 3.50 10.11
C ASN A 94 -4.78 4.80 10.65
N ASP A 95 -5.67 5.43 9.91
CA ASP A 95 -6.26 6.74 10.23
C ASP A 95 -6.87 6.83 11.63
N THR A 96 -7.48 5.74 12.09
CA THR A 96 -8.22 5.73 13.35
C THR A 96 -7.35 5.42 14.56
N ARG A 97 -6.14 4.89 14.36
CA ARG A 97 -5.23 4.44 15.42
C ARG A 97 -3.95 5.25 15.52
N MET A 98 -3.55 5.93 14.46
CA MET A 98 -2.36 6.77 14.50
C MET A 98 -2.64 8.08 15.24
N SER A 99 -1.81 8.39 16.22
CA SER A 99 -1.75 9.72 16.80
C SER A 99 -0.93 10.65 15.90
N ASP A 100 -1.11 11.95 16.05
CA ASP A 100 -0.35 12.97 15.29
C ASP A 100 1.18 12.82 15.38
N LYS A 101 1.66 12.15 16.44
CA LYS A 101 3.09 11.89 16.65
C LYS A 101 3.67 10.79 15.75
N LEU A 102 2.82 9.95 15.17
CA LEU A 102 3.24 8.83 14.34
C LEU A 102 3.21 9.18 12.84
N TRP A 103 2.66 10.33 12.48
CA TRP A 103 2.68 10.81 11.09
C TRP A 103 4.00 11.52 10.80
N PRO A 104 4.73 11.11 9.75
CA PRO A 104 5.91 11.84 9.27
C PRO A 104 5.52 13.26 8.83
N VAL A 105 6.30 14.22 9.23
CA VAL A 105 6.14 15.63 8.84
C VAL A 105 7.25 16.07 7.91
#